data_15f0721a9d339575c2b36035256fc034
#
_entry.id   15f0721a9d339575c2b36035256fc034
#
_cell.length_a   1.000
_cell.length_b   1.000
_cell.length_c   1.000
_cell.angle_alpha   90.00
_cell.angle_beta   90.00
_cell.angle_gamma   90.00
#
_symmetry.space_group_name_H-M   'P 1'
#
loop_
_entity.id
_entity.type
_entity.pdbx_description
1 polymer ?
#
loop_
_entity_poly.entity_id
_entity_poly.type
_entity_poly.pdbx_seq_one_letter_code
_entity_poly.pdbx_strand_id
1 'polypeptide(L)'
;MHDAELEAAMTLGVKNPLDDRAPSDLGRFGMGLKTASFSQCRCLTVASKRISGPVSCLRWDLDAIAASTDLGWRMFEGAARGSEAFVNPINTLQSGTLVLWERLDRIVTPGYTLDHFADLVDDIELRLAMVFHRLLEGANPVFRLFLNEKFVSPWDPFMTGHAAKPWHSPVARILTPSGLLEAQCHVLPHKDRLSEDEFRKAGGAEGWTSQQGFYVYRNHRLLLAGGWLGLGQGRAWNREEPHRLARIRLDIPNTADSAWKIDVKKSTARPPVTVRPWLTKLAEDTRGRARRVFAFRGSPTLGPGGLKIEQEAWRVDRLKDGVRYCIDERHPAVAAVIDAVGGNAGLVRAMLRVVEETVPVQRIWLDTAENKDTPRTGFEGEPNAAVIEVASVLFNDLIERKGLSVEEARKSMLRTEPFQKFPKLIAKLGESE
;
A
#
# COMPACT_ATOMS: atom_id res chain seq x y z
N MET A 1 -18.83 -13.48 -28.52
CA MET A 1 -18.03 -14.10 -29.63
C MET A 1 -18.96 -15.00 -30.42
N HIS A 2 -18.71 -15.17 -31.72
CA HIS A 2 -19.31 -16.24 -32.52
C HIS A 2 -18.40 -17.48 -32.51
N ASP A 3 -18.85 -18.60 -33.15
CA ASP A 3 -18.14 -19.89 -33.06
C ASP A 3 -16.66 -19.81 -33.39
N ALA A 4 -16.27 -19.26 -34.54
CA ALA A 4 -14.87 -19.15 -34.94
C ALA A 4 -14.02 -18.26 -33.99
N GLU A 5 -14.59 -17.22 -33.44
CA GLU A 5 -13.90 -16.39 -32.41
C GLU A 5 -13.71 -17.12 -31.11
N LEU A 6 -14.73 -17.87 -30.68
CA LEU A 6 -14.67 -18.68 -29.48
C LEU A 6 -13.66 -19.81 -29.64
N GLU A 7 -13.67 -20.49 -30.78
CA GLU A 7 -12.70 -21.54 -31.13
C GLU A 7 -11.27 -20.99 -31.07
N ALA A 8 -11.00 -19.86 -31.75
CA ALA A 8 -9.70 -19.20 -31.69
C ALA A 8 -9.30 -18.79 -30.27
N ALA A 9 -10.25 -18.31 -29.44
CA ALA A 9 -9.99 -17.94 -28.05
C ALA A 9 -9.68 -19.15 -27.18
N MET A 10 -10.28 -20.30 -27.47
CA MET A 10 -10.11 -21.55 -26.72
C MET A 10 -8.95 -22.42 -27.22
N THR A 11 -8.54 -22.29 -28.47
CA THR A 11 -7.39 -23.04 -29.01
C THR A 11 -6.06 -22.56 -28.43
N LEU A 12 -5.18 -23.50 -28.09
CA LEU A 12 -3.85 -23.20 -27.54
C LEU A 12 -2.91 -22.75 -28.67
N GLY A 13 -2.16 -21.66 -28.40
CA GLY A 13 -1.06 -21.23 -29.29
C GLY A 13 -1.47 -20.48 -30.58
N VAL A 14 -2.72 -20.05 -30.73
CA VAL A 14 -3.20 -19.35 -31.93
C VAL A 14 -2.55 -17.96 -32.10
N LYS A 15 -2.27 -17.26 -31.00
CA LYS A 15 -1.64 -15.93 -31.06
C LYS A 15 -0.13 -16.03 -30.86
N ASN A 16 0.63 -15.50 -31.82
CA ASN A 16 2.07 -15.36 -31.69
C ASN A 16 2.39 -14.18 -30.75
N PRO A 17 3.19 -14.37 -29.66
CA PRO A 17 3.59 -13.29 -28.76
C PRO A 17 4.41 -12.17 -29.43
N LEU A 18 4.91 -12.38 -30.66
CA LEU A 18 5.70 -11.42 -31.41
C LEU A 18 4.86 -10.55 -32.35
N ASP A 19 3.58 -10.88 -32.55
CA ASP A 19 2.69 -10.09 -33.39
C ASP A 19 2.43 -8.70 -32.82
N ASP A 20 2.28 -7.72 -33.71
CA ASP A 20 1.89 -6.36 -33.34
C ASP A 20 0.52 -6.34 -32.66
N ARG A 21 0.42 -5.54 -31.62
CA ARG A 21 -0.79 -5.44 -30.78
C ARG A 21 -1.26 -4.02 -30.64
N ALA A 22 -2.58 -3.88 -30.46
CA ALA A 22 -3.15 -2.59 -30.15
C ALA A 22 -2.55 -2.06 -28.82
N PRO A 23 -2.26 -0.76 -28.73
CA PRO A 23 -1.75 -0.14 -27.51
C PRO A 23 -2.63 -0.38 -26.28
N SER A 24 -3.93 -0.58 -26.48
CA SER A 24 -4.92 -0.84 -25.42
C SER A 24 -5.03 -2.31 -25.00
N ASP A 25 -4.35 -3.24 -25.68
CA ASP A 25 -4.45 -4.67 -25.37
C ASP A 25 -3.81 -5.00 -24.02
N LEU A 26 -4.56 -5.65 -23.13
CA LEU A 26 -4.13 -6.12 -21.82
C LEU A 26 -3.50 -7.53 -21.86
N GLY A 27 -3.77 -8.30 -22.96
CA GLY A 27 -3.24 -9.64 -23.15
C GLY A 27 -1.88 -9.65 -23.85
N ARG A 28 -1.04 -10.65 -23.63
CA ARG A 28 0.21 -10.83 -24.39
C ARG A 28 0.30 -12.15 -25.11
N PHE A 29 0.04 -13.22 -24.43
CA PHE A 29 0.37 -14.57 -24.88
C PHE A 29 -0.84 -15.32 -25.45
N GLY A 30 -2.05 -14.76 -25.37
CA GLY A 30 -3.27 -15.47 -25.77
C GLY A 30 -3.56 -16.76 -24.95
N MET A 31 -2.75 -17.05 -23.93
CA MET A 31 -2.84 -18.27 -23.14
C MET A 31 -3.46 -18.05 -21.74
N GLY A 32 -3.65 -16.79 -21.31
CA GLY A 32 -4.02 -16.48 -19.92
C GLY A 32 -5.29 -17.19 -19.46
N LEU A 33 -6.35 -17.21 -20.25
CA LEU A 33 -7.58 -17.91 -19.91
C LEU A 33 -7.32 -19.40 -19.68
N LYS A 34 -6.65 -20.07 -20.59
CA LYS A 34 -6.42 -21.51 -20.57
C LYS A 34 -5.46 -21.92 -19.45
N THR A 35 -4.30 -21.28 -19.37
CA THR A 35 -3.30 -21.61 -18.35
C THR A 35 -3.77 -21.28 -16.95
N ALA A 36 -4.49 -20.17 -16.76
CA ALA A 36 -5.10 -19.86 -15.46
C ALA A 36 -6.17 -20.88 -15.08
N SER A 37 -7.05 -21.25 -16.01
CA SER A 37 -8.10 -22.23 -15.75
C SER A 37 -7.54 -23.61 -15.39
N PHE A 38 -6.62 -24.14 -16.20
CA PHE A 38 -6.04 -25.47 -15.96
C PHE A 38 -5.12 -25.53 -14.73
N SER A 39 -4.69 -24.40 -14.22
CA SER A 39 -4.01 -24.35 -12.94
C SER A 39 -4.96 -24.48 -11.74
N GLN A 40 -6.27 -24.43 -11.96
CA GLN A 40 -7.29 -24.45 -10.90
C GLN A 40 -8.37 -25.50 -11.09
N CYS A 41 -8.68 -25.88 -12.34
CA CYS A 41 -9.77 -26.79 -12.65
C CYS A 41 -9.37 -27.83 -13.72
N ARG A 42 -10.14 -28.93 -13.76
CA ARG A 42 -9.97 -29.99 -14.75
C ARG A 42 -10.97 -29.90 -15.90
N CYS A 43 -12.02 -29.08 -15.74
CA CYS A 43 -13.00 -28.84 -16.79
C CYS A 43 -13.24 -27.33 -16.91
N LEU A 44 -12.99 -26.81 -18.12
CA LEU A 44 -13.19 -25.40 -18.48
C LEU A 44 -14.26 -25.34 -19.57
N THR A 45 -15.42 -24.76 -19.26
CA THR A 45 -16.46 -24.47 -20.24
C THR A 45 -16.55 -22.96 -20.48
N VAL A 46 -16.59 -22.53 -21.72
CA VAL A 46 -16.79 -21.13 -22.12
C VAL A 46 -17.99 -21.07 -23.05
N ALA A 47 -19.00 -20.31 -22.64
CA ALA A 47 -20.15 -19.99 -23.47
C ALA A 47 -20.16 -18.50 -23.79
N SER A 48 -20.46 -18.13 -25.04
CA SER A 48 -20.47 -16.74 -25.46
C SER A 48 -21.63 -16.46 -26.42
N LYS A 49 -22.20 -15.27 -26.31
CA LYS A 49 -23.31 -14.80 -27.11
C LYS A 49 -23.05 -13.39 -27.62
N ARG A 50 -23.24 -13.16 -28.90
CA ARG A 50 -23.31 -11.82 -29.51
C ARG A 50 -24.73 -11.30 -29.48
N ILE A 51 -24.88 -9.98 -29.61
CA ILE A 51 -26.19 -9.35 -29.79
C ILE A 51 -26.90 -10.02 -30.99
N SER A 52 -28.10 -10.51 -30.74
CA SER A 52 -28.95 -11.18 -31.75
C SER A 52 -28.36 -12.45 -32.34
N GLY A 53 -27.31 -13.03 -31.81
CA GLY A 53 -26.66 -14.26 -32.25
C GLY A 53 -27.03 -15.49 -31.40
N PRO A 54 -26.74 -16.69 -31.91
CA PRO A 54 -26.84 -17.91 -31.13
C PRO A 54 -25.77 -17.94 -30.03
N VAL A 55 -25.95 -18.83 -29.05
CA VAL A 55 -24.92 -19.12 -28.03
C VAL A 55 -23.94 -20.13 -28.62
N SER A 56 -22.64 -19.75 -28.62
CA SER A 56 -21.53 -20.64 -28.89
C SER A 56 -20.98 -21.17 -27.58
N CYS A 57 -20.74 -22.46 -27.44
CA CYS A 57 -20.27 -23.09 -26.20
C CYS A 57 -19.22 -24.16 -26.50
N LEU A 58 -18.01 -23.99 -25.96
CA LEU A 58 -16.90 -24.95 -26.10
C LEU A 58 -16.33 -25.31 -24.74
N ARG A 59 -15.85 -26.55 -24.63
CA ARG A 59 -15.32 -27.11 -23.38
C ARG A 59 -14.00 -27.85 -23.59
N TRP A 60 -13.07 -27.62 -22.70
CA TRP A 60 -11.92 -28.48 -22.43
C TRP A 60 -12.23 -29.38 -21.21
N ASP A 61 -12.06 -30.68 -21.37
CA ASP A 61 -12.25 -31.69 -20.30
C ASP A 61 -11.00 -32.57 -20.23
N LEU A 62 -10.14 -32.28 -19.26
CA LEU A 62 -8.85 -32.96 -19.11
C LEU A 62 -9.03 -34.44 -18.72
N ASP A 63 -10.11 -34.82 -18.00
CA ASP A 63 -10.35 -36.19 -17.63
C ASP A 63 -10.85 -36.99 -18.82
N ALA A 64 -11.73 -36.43 -19.62
CA ALA A 64 -12.21 -37.06 -20.86
C ALA A 64 -11.08 -37.26 -21.89
N ILE A 65 -10.17 -36.27 -22.00
CA ILE A 65 -8.98 -36.35 -22.85
C ILE A 65 -8.04 -37.46 -22.35
N ALA A 66 -7.79 -37.51 -21.04
CA ALA A 66 -6.90 -38.52 -20.44
C ALA A 66 -7.44 -39.94 -20.51
N ALA A 67 -8.75 -40.12 -20.48
CA ALA A 67 -9.41 -41.41 -20.55
C ALA A 67 -9.47 -41.99 -21.98
N SER A 68 -9.23 -41.18 -23.01
CA SER A 68 -9.33 -41.61 -24.42
C SER A 68 -7.98 -41.65 -25.09
N THR A 69 -7.65 -42.82 -25.66
CA THR A 69 -6.43 -43.02 -26.46
C THR A 69 -6.49 -42.36 -27.84
N ASP A 70 -7.69 -42.10 -28.38
CA ASP A 70 -7.91 -41.68 -29.75
C ASP A 70 -8.29 -40.22 -29.92
N LEU A 71 -8.69 -39.51 -28.84
CA LEU A 71 -9.19 -38.12 -28.96
C LEU A 71 -8.12 -37.06 -29.15
N GLY A 72 -6.87 -37.32 -28.71
CA GLY A 72 -5.86 -36.26 -28.73
C GLY A 72 -6.34 -35.01 -27.97
N TRP A 73 -5.79 -33.87 -28.30
CA TRP A 73 -6.20 -32.55 -27.73
C TRP A 73 -7.41 -32.00 -28.53
N ARG A 74 -8.61 -32.42 -28.13
CA ARG A 74 -9.87 -31.97 -28.76
C ARG A 74 -10.75 -31.20 -27.76
N MET A 75 -11.42 -30.19 -28.26
CA MET A 75 -12.48 -29.47 -27.57
C MET A 75 -13.82 -30.19 -27.78
N PHE A 76 -14.68 -30.11 -26.81
CA PHE A 76 -16.04 -30.59 -26.87
C PHE A 76 -17.00 -29.43 -27.09
N GLU A 77 -18.06 -29.60 -27.83
CA GLU A 77 -19.17 -28.67 -27.92
C GLU A 77 -20.10 -28.81 -26.70
N GLY A 78 -20.62 -27.69 -26.24
CA GLY A 78 -21.57 -27.61 -25.13
C GLY A 78 -20.98 -27.81 -23.73
N ALA A 79 -21.82 -27.69 -22.73
CA ALA A 79 -21.50 -27.92 -21.32
C ALA A 79 -21.23 -29.40 -21.02
N ALA A 80 -20.60 -29.70 -19.88
CA ALA A 80 -20.49 -31.03 -19.39
C ALA A 80 -21.89 -31.55 -19.02
N ARG A 81 -22.10 -32.90 -19.14
CA ARG A 81 -23.38 -33.51 -18.79
C ARG A 81 -23.75 -33.23 -17.33
N GLY A 82 -24.91 -32.63 -17.12
CA GLY A 82 -25.42 -32.22 -15.80
C GLY A 82 -25.00 -30.78 -15.40
N SER A 83 -24.20 -30.09 -16.23
CA SER A 83 -23.75 -28.71 -15.96
C SER A 83 -24.46 -27.64 -16.83
N GLU A 84 -25.46 -28.08 -17.60
CA GLU A 84 -26.21 -27.20 -18.51
C GLU A 84 -26.89 -26.04 -17.77
N ALA A 85 -27.37 -26.32 -16.53
CA ALA A 85 -28.01 -25.29 -15.70
C ALA A 85 -27.10 -24.12 -15.35
N PHE A 86 -25.80 -24.36 -15.24
CA PHE A 86 -24.81 -23.27 -14.96
C PHE A 86 -24.52 -22.42 -16.18
N VAL A 87 -24.71 -22.93 -17.37
CA VAL A 87 -24.47 -22.22 -18.64
C VAL A 87 -25.73 -21.52 -19.16
N ASN A 88 -26.91 -22.04 -18.86
CA ASN A 88 -28.21 -21.53 -19.32
C ASN A 88 -28.44 -20.02 -19.08
N PRO A 89 -27.94 -19.38 -17.98
CA PRO A 89 -28.14 -17.95 -17.75
C PRO A 89 -27.67 -17.05 -18.89
N ILE A 90 -26.70 -17.50 -19.72
CA ILE A 90 -26.25 -16.71 -20.89
C ILE A 90 -27.37 -16.50 -21.93
N ASN A 91 -28.36 -17.38 -21.99
CA ASN A 91 -29.46 -17.27 -22.93
C ASN A 91 -30.35 -16.04 -22.64
N THR A 92 -30.43 -15.60 -21.39
CA THR A 92 -31.22 -14.43 -20.99
C THR A 92 -30.52 -13.12 -21.27
N LEU A 93 -29.21 -13.12 -21.52
CA LEU A 93 -28.43 -11.94 -21.82
C LEU A 93 -28.55 -11.56 -23.29
N GLN A 94 -28.51 -10.27 -23.58
CA GLN A 94 -28.41 -9.78 -24.97
C GLN A 94 -27.06 -10.16 -25.60
N SER A 95 -25.99 -10.03 -24.83
CA SER A 95 -24.63 -10.44 -25.20
C SER A 95 -23.80 -10.68 -23.94
N GLY A 96 -22.77 -11.49 -24.05
CA GLY A 96 -21.87 -11.76 -22.91
C GLY A 96 -21.00 -12.98 -23.14
N THR A 97 -20.16 -13.27 -22.14
CA THR A 97 -19.34 -14.47 -22.08
C THR A 97 -19.38 -15.00 -20.67
N LEU A 98 -19.65 -16.32 -20.53
CA LEU A 98 -19.64 -17.04 -19.29
C LEU A 98 -18.45 -18.01 -19.31
N VAL A 99 -17.70 -18.04 -18.21
CA VAL A 99 -16.59 -18.99 -17.99
C VAL A 99 -16.95 -19.83 -16.78
N LEU A 100 -17.03 -21.13 -16.95
CA LEU A 100 -17.36 -22.08 -15.89
C LEU A 100 -16.15 -22.99 -15.62
N TRP A 101 -15.71 -23.03 -14.39
CA TRP A 101 -14.69 -23.93 -13.88
C TRP A 101 -15.34 -25.04 -13.04
N GLU A 102 -15.03 -26.26 -13.36
CA GLU A 102 -15.55 -27.43 -12.67
C GLU A 102 -14.41 -28.36 -12.30
N ARG A 103 -14.62 -29.14 -11.23
CA ARG A 103 -13.60 -30.05 -10.68
C ARG A 103 -12.34 -29.28 -10.29
N LEU A 104 -12.48 -28.42 -9.28
CA LEU A 104 -11.45 -27.49 -8.74
C LEU A 104 -10.44 -28.26 -7.88
N ASP A 105 -9.68 -29.17 -8.47
CA ASP A 105 -8.76 -30.10 -7.80
C ASP A 105 -7.56 -29.41 -7.09
N ARG A 106 -7.29 -28.16 -7.42
CA ARG A 106 -6.23 -27.35 -6.79
C ARG A 106 -6.73 -26.45 -5.67
N ILE A 107 -8.01 -26.11 -5.68
CA ILE A 107 -8.66 -25.27 -4.68
C ILE A 107 -9.31 -26.16 -3.63
N VAL A 108 -10.17 -27.07 -4.07
CA VAL A 108 -10.93 -27.96 -3.19
C VAL A 108 -10.11 -29.22 -2.94
N THR A 109 -9.34 -29.24 -1.87
CA THR A 109 -8.53 -30.35 -1.42
C THR A 109 -9.17 -31.04 -0.20
N PRO A 110 -8.75 -32.27 0.19
CA PRO A 110 -9.25 -32.89 1.40
C PRO A 110 -9.13 -31.99 2.62
N GLY A 111 -10.23 -31.80 3.37
CA GLY A 111 -10.31 -30.90 4.52
C GLY A 111 -10.67 -29.42 4.17
N TYR A 112 -10.92 -29.11 2.91
CA TYR A 112 -11.40 -27.80 2.50
C TYR A 112 -12.83 -27.55 2.97
N THR A 113 -13.09 -26.40 3.60
CA THR A 113 -14.40 -26.04 4.19
C THR A 113 -14.97 -24.80 3.51
N LEU A 114 -16.23 -24.48 3.82
CA LEU A 114 -16.86 -23.23 3.37
C LEU A 114 -16.15 -22.00 3.93
N ASP A 115 -15.59 -22.07 5.14
CA ASP A 115 -14.83 -20.96 5.72
C ASP A 115 -13.56 -20.68 4.91
N HIS A 116 -12.83 -21.72 4.52
CA HIS A 116 -11.68 -21.57 3.61
C HIS A 116 -12.09 -20.96 2.26
N PHE A 117 -13.30 -21.26 1.79
CA PHE A 117 -13.80 -20.66 0.55
C PHE A 117 -14.15 -19.19 0.75
N ALA A 118 -14.73 -18.81 1.90
CA ALA A 118 -15.01 -17.42 2.23
C ALA A 118 -13.71 -16.60 2.31
N ASP A 119 -12.70 -17.09 3.02
CA ASP A 119 -11.38 -16.46 3.11
C ASP A 119 -10.75 -16.28 1.72
N LEU A 120 -10.86 -17.28 0.84
CA LEU A 120 -10.38 -17.18 -0.55
C LEU A 120 -11.11 -16.09 -1.34
N VAL A 121 -12.43 -15.97 -1.16
CA VAL A 121 -13.25 -14.93 -1.81
C VAL A 121 -12.81 -13.54 -1.34
N ASP A 122 -12.58 -13.33 -0.05
CA ASP A 122 -12.11 -12.07 0.52
C ASP A 122 -10.72 -11.70 -0.02
N ASP A 123 -9.79 -12.66 -0.09
CA ASP A 123 -8.47 -12.46 -0.68
C ASP A 123 -8.55 -12.08 -2.17
N ILE A 124 -9.44 -12.71 -2.92
CA ILE A 124 -9.69 -12.39 -4.33
C ILE A 124 -10.26 -10.97 -4.45
N GLU A 125 -11.23 -10.58 -3.61
CA GLU A 125 -11.79 -9.22 -3.60
C GLU A 125 -10.69 -8.17 -3.43
N LEU A 126 -9.85 -8.33 -2.41
CA LEU A 126 -8.74 -7.41 -2.13
C LEU A 126 -7.73 -7.30 -3.28
N ARG A 127 -7.39 -8.45 -3.89
CA ARG A 127 -6.46 -8.48 -5.04
C ARG A 127 -7.07 -7.83 -6.27
N LEU A 128 -8.33 -8.10 -6.58
CA LEU A 128 -9.02 -7.50 -7.72
C LEU A 128 -9.20 -6.00 -7.53
N ALA A 129 -9.58 -5.57 -6.31
CA ALA A 129 -9.68 -4.16 -5.92
C ALA A 129 -8.37 -3.40 -6.18
N MET A 130 -7.22 -4.02 -5.87
CA MET A 130 -5.89 -3.42 -6.09
C MET A 130 -5.47 -3.47 -7.57
N VAL A 131 -5.59 -4.63 -8.23
CA VAL A 131 -5.08 -4.83 -9.60
C VAL A 131 -5.80 -3.94 -10.60
N PHE A 132 -7.08 -3.72 -10.41
CA PHE A 132 -7.94 -3.00 -11.35
C PHE A 132 -8.39 -1.62 -10.85
N HIS A 133 -7.86 -1.12 -9.71
CA HIS A 133 -8.37 0.10 -9.09
C HIS A 133 -8.50 1.27 -10.08
N ARG A 134 -7.50 1.51 -10.94
CA ARG A 134 -7.52 2.61 -11.92
C ARG A 134 -8.53 2.44 -13.06
N LEU A 135 -9.05 1.23 -13.23
CA LEU A 135 -10.09 0.91 -14.22
C LEU A 135 -11.49 0.90 -13.58
N LEU A 136 -11.55 0.76 -12.25
CA LEU A 136 -12.76 0.71 -11.45
C LEU A 136 -13.12 2.07 -10.83
N GLU A 137 -12.14 2.99 -10.69
CA GLU A 137 -12.31 4.28 -10.03
C GLU A 137 -12.97 5.35 -10.93
N GLY A 138 -13.50 6.40 -10.29
CA GLY A 138 -14.08 7.56 -10.96
C GLY A 138 -15.59 7.44 -11.21
N ALA A 139 -16.18 8.53 -11.70
CA ALA A 139 -17.61 8.60 -11.99
C ALA A 139 -18.02 7.70 -13.17
N ASN A 140 -17.12 7.50 -14.14
CA ASN A 140 -17.32 6.67 -15.32
C ASN A 140 -16.18 5.62 -15.41
N PRO A 141 -16.23 4.54 -14.64
CA PRO A 141 -15.22 3.50 -14.68
C PRO A 141 -15.20 2.79 -16.03
N VAL A 142 -14.04 2.26 -16.42
CA VAL A 142 -13.89 1.50 -17.69
C VAL A 142 -14.77 0.24 -17.67
N PHE A 143 -14.87 -0.41 -16.53
CA PHE A 143 -15.80 -1.50 -16.26
C PHE A 143 -16.17 -1.56 -14.77
N ARG A 144 -17.17 -2.36 -14.44
CA ARG A 144 -17.57 -2.65 -13.06
C ARG A 144 -17.32 -4.12 -12.77
N LEU A 145 -16.82 -4.39 -11.58
CA LEU A 145 -16.52 -5.75 -11.12
C LEU A 145 -17.42 -6.10 -9.94
N PHE A 146 -18.02 -7.27 -10.02
CA PHE A 146 -18.85 -7.81 -8.94
C PHE A 146 -18.32 -9.18 -8.55
N LEU A 147 -18.32 -9.47 -7.27
CA LEU A 147 -17.99 -10.76 -6.69
C LEU A 147 -19.17 -11.20 -5.83
N ASN A 148 -19.83 -12.30 -6.21
CA ASN A 148 -21.08 -12.73 -5.59
C ASN A 148 -22.08 -11.59 -5.42
N GLU A 149 -22.40 -10.90 -6.53
CA GLU A 149 -23.33 -9.75 -6.59
C GLU A 149 -22.88 -8.47 -5.84
N LYS A 150 -21.83 -8.56 -5.02
CA LYS A 150 -21.24 -7.43 -4.32
C LYS A 150 -20.28 -6.67 -5.24
N PHE A 151 -20.44 -5.35 -5.32
CA PHE A 151 -19.51 -4.49 -6.06
C PHE A 151 -18.13 -4.46 -5.42
N VAL A 152 -17.09 -4.72 -6.20
CA VAL A 152 -15.69 -4.59 -5.76
C VAL A 152 -15.26 -3.14 -5.81
N SER A 153 -15.08 -2.54 -4.65
CA SER A 153 -14.62 -1.15 -4.52
C SER A 153 -13.13 -1.05 -4.82
N PRO A 154 -12.69 -0.06 -5.63
CA PRO A 154 -11.26 0.12 -5.93
C PRO A 154 -10.46 0.43 -4.67
N TRP A 155 -9.27 -0.15 -4.55
CA TRP A 155 -8.30 0.17 -3.50
C TRP A 155 -7.12 0.92 -4.10
N ASP A 156 -7.06 2.24 -3.85
CA ASP A 156 -5.98 3.10 -4.33
C ASP A 156 -4.76 3.02 -3.40
N PRO A 157 -3.62 2.44 -3.86
CA PRO A 157 -2.40 2.33 -3.07
C PRO A 157 -1.75 3.67 -2.73
N PHE A 158 -2.15 4.75 -3.38
CA PHE A 158 -1.56 6.08 -3.21
C PHE A 158 -2.38 6.99 -2.31
N MET A 159 -3.58 6.55 -1.90
CA MET A 159 -4.53 7.35 -1.13
C MET A 159 -4.83 8.70 -1.80
N THR A 160 -4.93 8.73 -3.13
CA THR A 160 -5.17 9.94 -3.91
C THR A 160 -6.51 10.55 -3.51
N GLY A 161 -6.53 11.84 -3.16
CA GLY A 161 -7.75 12.50 -2.68
C GLY A 161 -8.12 12.26 -1.22
N HIS A 162 -7.34 11.50 -0.45
CA HIS A 162 -7.57 11.31 0.98
C HIS A 162 -7.42 12.63 1.77
N ALA A 163 -8.27 12.83 2.79
CA ALA A 163 -8.31 14.06 3.61
C ALA A 163 -6.98 14.38 4.29
N ALA A 164 -6.17 13.37 4.63
CA ALA A 164 -4.83 13.52 5.18
C ALA A 164 -3.79 14.06 4.18
N LYS A 165 -4.17 14.25 2.90
CA LYS A 165 -3.35 14.85 1.84
C LYS A 165 -1.96 14.22 1.73
N PRO A 166 -1.82 12.98 1.23
CA PRO A 166 -0.51 12.37 0.97
C PRO A 166 0.30 13.28 0.04
N TRP A 167 1.61 13.27 0.25
CA TRP A 167 2.48 14.02 -0.66
C TRP A 167 2.65 13.26 -1.98
N HIS A 168 2.64 13.98 -3.09
CA HIS A 168 3.00 13.45 -4.40
C HIS A 168 3.92 14.40 -5.17
N SER A 169 4.77 13.83 -6.02
CA SER A 169 5.61 14.59 -6.94
C SER A 169 4.82 14.99 -8.21
N PRO A 170 5.33 15.96 -8.99
CA PRO A 170 4.98 16.01 -10.41
C PRO A 170 5.24 14.69 -11.11
N VAL A 171 4.56 14.45 -12.25
CA VAL A 171 4.82 13.28 -13.08
C VAL A 171 6.15 13.44 -13.80
N ALA A 172 7.09 12.55 -13.52
CA ALA A 172 8.37 12.48 -14.21
C ALA A 172 8.23 11.57 -15.44
N ARG A 173 8.87 11.97 -16.55
CA ARG A 173 8.78 11.28 -17.85
C ARG A 173 10.15 11.01 -18.41
N ILE A 174 10.33 9.84 -19.02
CA ILE A 174 11.53 9.50 -19.79
C ILE A 174 11.14 8.78 -21.08
N LEU A 175 11.66 9.24 -22.20
CA LEU A 175 11.50 8.56 -23.48
C LEU A 175 12.56 7.48 -23.63
N THR A 176 12.13 6.27 -23.95
CA THR A 176 12.99 5.11 -24.19
C THR A 176 12.76 4.53 -25.58
N PRO A 177 13.63 3.66 -26.10
CA PRO A 177 13.36 2.95 -27.36
C PRO A 177 12.05 2.14 -27.34
N SER A 178 11.61 1.72 -26.16
CA SER A 178 10.35 0.98 -25.98
C SER A 178 9.13 1.89 -25.74
N GLY A 179 9.28 3.22 -25.82
CA GLY A 179 8.22 4.20 -25.64
C GLY A 179 8.39 5.06 -24.38
N LEU A 180 7.36 5.85 -24.11
CA LEU A 180 7.33 6.77 -22.97
C LEU A 180 7.04 6.04 -21.66
N LEU A 181 7.88 6.25 -20.67
CA LEU A 181 7.64 5.85 -19.27
C LEU A 181 7.22 7.06 -18.46
N GLU A 182 6.24 6.88 -17.59
CA GLU A 182 5.80 7.90 -16.65
C GLU A 182 5.90 7.38 -15.21
N ALA A 183 6.46 8.19 -14.32
CA ALA A 183 6.53 7.85 -12.91
C ALA A 183 6.03 9.01 -12.04
N GLN A 184 5.35 8.67 -10.95
CA GLN A 184 4.96 9.63 -9.92
C GLN A 184 5.22 9.04 -8.53
N CYS A 185 5.94 9.81 -7.73
CA CYS A 185 6.30 9.42 -6.37
C CYS A 185 5.24 9.89 -5.38
N HIS A 186 4.94 9.05 -4.41
CA HIS A 186 3.98 9.34 -3.35
C HIS A 186 4.58 8.98 -1.99
N VAL A 187 4.26 9.77 -0.97
CA VAL A 187 4.56 9.45 0.43
C VAL A 187 3.25 9.52 1.19
N LEU A 188 2.85 8.39 1.72
CA LEU A 188 1.60 8.25 2.46
C LEU A 188 1.67 8.97 3.81
N PRO A 189 0.52 9.36 4.39
CA PRO A 189 0.47 9.98 5.70
C PRO A 189 1.01 9.06 6.79
N HIS A 190 1.56 9.65 7.85
CA HIS A 190 1.90 8.92 9.06
C HIS A 190 0.63 8.38 9.74
N LYS A 191 0.75 7.28 10.50
CA LYS A 191 -0.36 6.66 11.23
C LYS A 191 -1.16 7.66 12.10
N ASP A 192 -0.49 8.61 12.74
CA ASP A 192 -1.11 9.60 13.62
C ASP A 192 -2.06 10.59 12.88
N ARG A 193 -2.08 10.55 11.56
CA ARG A 193 -2.98 11.35 10.71
C ARG A 193 -4.13 10.55 10.11
N LEU A 194 -4.23 9.30 10.49
CA LEU A 194 -5.23 8.34 10.02
C LEU A 194 -5.97 7.77 11.22
N SER A 195 -7.24 7.47 11.06
CA SER A 195 -7.96 6.62 12.01
C SER A 195 -7.41 5.19 11.94
N GLU A 196 -7.70 4.36 12.94
CA GLU A 196 -7.26 2.96 12.95
C GLU A 196 -7.78 2.17 11.74
N ASP A 197 -9.03 2.42 11.33
CA ASP A 197 -9.62 1.78 10.16
C ASP A 197 -8.98 2.24 8.86
N GLU A 198 -8.72 3.54 8.70
CA GLU A 198 -8.01 4.07 7.53
C GLU A 198 -6.59 3.52 7.46
N PHE A 199 -5.89 3.46 8.60
CA PHE A 199 -4.55 2.89 8.68
C PHE A 199 -4.53 1.42 8.28
N ARG A 200 -5.46 0.61 8.81
CA ARG A 200 -5.59 -0.81 8.47
C ARG A 200 -5.86 -0.99 6.97
N LYS A 201 -6.84 -0.26 6.41
CA LYS A 201 -7.21 -0.32 4.99
C LYS A 201 -6.06 0.12 4.08
N ALA A 202 -5.33 1.17 4.43
CA ALA A 202 -4.22 1.68 3.64
C ALA A 202 -3.01 0.73 3.61
N GLY A 203 -2.89 -0.18 4.58
CA GLY A 203 -1.90 -1.25 4.58
C GLY A 203 -2.10 -2.27 3.46
N GLY A 204 -3.32 -2.41 2.93
CA GLY A 204 -3.66 -3.41 1.91
C GLY A 204 -3.58 -4.84 2.44
N ALA A 205 -3.76 -5.82 1.54
CA ALA A 205 -3.82 -7.24 1.89
C ALA A 205 -2.53 -7.78 2.54
N GLU A 206 -1.36 -7.26 2.14
CA GLU A 206 -0.05 -7.76 2.59
C GLU A 206 0.61 -6.86 3.65
N GLY A 207 -0.07 -5.83 4.11
CA GLY A 207 0.42 -4.90 5.12
C GLY A 207 1.40 -3.84 4.60
N TRP A 208 1.63 -2.83 5.42
CA TRP A 208 2.36 -1.61 5.09
C TRP A 208 3.76 -1.84 4.52
N THR A 209 4.54 -2.74 5.14
CA THR A 209 5.93 -3.01 4.76
C THR A 209 6.01 -3.71 3.41
N SER A 210 5.09 -4.62 3.12
CA SER A 210 5.03 -5.32 1.82
C SER A 210 4.63 -4.42 0.68
N GLN A 211 3.81 -3.42 0.95
CA GLN A 211 3.25 -2.50 -0.04
C GLN A 211 4.20 -1.36 -0.45
N GLN A 212 5.38 -1.19 0.20
CA GLN A 212 6.32 -0.14 -0.15
C GLN A 212 6.97 -0.36 -1.52
N GLY A 213 7.24 0.74 -2.26
CA GLY A 213 8.01 0.68 -3.50
C GLY A 213 7.20 0.95 -4.77
N PHE A 214 7.58 0.29 -5.85
CA PHE A 214 7.02 0.51 -7.16
C PHE A 214 5.71 -0.22 -7.38
N TYR A 215 4.78 0.47 -8.03
CA TYR A 215 3.54 -0.05 -8.58
C TYR A 215 3.62 0.10 -10.09
N VAL A 216 3.86 -1.01 -10.78
CA VAL A 216 4.07 -1.02 -12.24
C VAL A 216 2.75 -1.28 -12.93
N TYR A 217 2.34 -0.34 -13.77
CA TYR A 217 1.10 -0.40 -14.54
C TYR A 217 1.36 -0.53 -16.02
N ARG A 218 0.45 -1.21 -16.68
CA ARG A 218 0.32 -1.22 -18.14
C ARG A 218 -1.16 -1.05 -18.50
N ASN A 219 -1.47 -0.02 -19.28
CA ASN A 219 -2.85 0.33 -19.62
C ASN A 219 -3.76 0.38 -18.39
N HIS A 220 -3.32 1.09 -17.34
CA HIS A 220 -4.01 1.22 -16.05
C HIS A 220 -4.17 -0.07 -15.23
N ARG A 221 -3.83 -1.24 -15.79
CA ARG A 221 -3.81 -2.48 -15.03
C ARG A 221 -2.50 -2.62 -14.26
N LEU A 222 -2.60 -2.88 -12.97
CA LEU A 222 -1.43 -3.17 -12.14
C LEU A 222 -0.83 -4.55 -12.52
N LEU A 223 0.47 -4.57 -12.76
CA LEU A 223 1.24 -5.78 -13.04
C LEU A 223 2.03 -6.24 -11.82
N LEU A 224 2.62 -5.29 -11.10
CA LEU A 224 3.44 -5.56 -9.93
C LEU A 224 3.14 -4.53 -8.85
N ALA A 225 2.92 -4.99 -7.61
CA ALA A 225 2.70 -4.17 -6.42
C ALA A 225 3.88 -4.27 -5.47
N GLY A 226 4.43 -3.12 -5.11
CA GLY A 226 5.49 -3.01 -4.12
C GLY A 226 6.85 -3.55 -4.57
N GLY A 227 7.84 -3.41 -3.67
CA GLY A 227 9.22 -3.79 -3.93
C GLY A 227 10.01 -2.73 -4.70
N TRP A 228 11.32 -2.93 -4.75
CA TRP A 228 12.27 -1.94 -5.29
C TRP A 228 12.84 -2.34 -6.66
N LEU A 229 12.25 -3.30 -7.37
CA LEU A 229 12.63 -3.76 -8.71
C LEU A 229 14.10 -4.20 -8.82
N GLY A 230 14.71 -4.66 -7.73
CA GLY A 230 16.14 -4.99 -7.67
C GLY A 230 17.07 -3.78 -7.81
N LEU A 231 16.54 -2.58 -7.56
CA LEU A 231 17.33 -1.34 -7.53
C LEU A 231 18.00 -1.16 -6.16
N GLY A 232 19.04 -0.35 -6.13
CA GLY A 232 19.80 -0.03 -4.92
C GLY A 232 21.14 0.60 -5.22
N GLN A 233 21.83 1.01 -4.17
CA GLN A 233 23.21 1.53 -4.23
C GLN A 233 24.18 0.44 -3.73
N GLY A 234 24.97 -0.14 -4.61
CA GLY A 234 25.88 -1.23 -4.31
C GLY A 234 25.17 -2.58 -4.11
N ARG A 235 24.09 -2.63 -3.33
CA ARG A 235 23.22 -3.80 -3.15
C ARG A 235 21.76 -3.44 -3.42
N ALA A 236 20.96 -4.44 -3.76
CA ALA A 236 19.51 -4.25 -3.91
C ALA A 236 18.86 -3.87 -2.57
N TRP A 237 17.93 -2.91 -2.62
CA TRP A 237 17.15 -2.54 -1.45
C TRP A 237 16.14 -3.61 -1.08
N ASN A 238 16.01 -3.85 0.21
CA ASN A 238 14.97 -4.66 0.79
C ASN A 238 13.76 -3.79 1.20
N ARG A 239 12.67 -4.44 1.55
CA ARG A 239 11.51 -3.81 2.17
C ARG A 239 11.84 -3.57 3.65
N GLU A 240 11.90 -2.32 4.06
CA GLU A 240 12.29 -1.91 5.41
C GLU A 240 11.24 -0.97 5.99
N GLU A 241 10.98 -1.11 7.28
CA GLU A 241 9.95 -0.36 7.99
C GLU A 241 10.02 1.17 7.81
N PRO A 242 11.20 1.83 7.87
CA PRO A 242 11.30 3.28 7.69
C PRO A 242 10.82 3.80 6.32
N HIS A 243 10.68 2.92 5.34
CA HIS A 243 10.30 3.25 3.98
C HIS A 243 8.88 2.82 3.63
N ARG A 244 8.12 2.25 4.59
CA ARG A 244 6.78 1.69 4.36
C ARG A 244 5.76 2.68 3.78
N LEU A 245 5.98 3.98 3.94
CA LEU A 245 5.11 5.04 3.42
C LEU A 245 5.42 5.40 1.95
N ALA A 246 6.51 4.90 1.37
CA ALA A 246 6.93 5.20 0.01
C ALA A 246 6.17 4.36 -1.01
N ARG A 247 5.53 5.01 -1.98
CA ARG A 247 4.85 4.40 -3.11
C ARG A 247 5.28 5.11 -4.39
N ILE A 248 5.54 4.37 -5.46
CA ILE A 248 5.94 4.95 -6.75
C ILE A 248 5.09 4.33 -7.84
N ARG A 249 4.22 5.13 -8.43
CA ARG A 249 3.49 4.75 -9.64
C ARG A 249 4.45 4.77 -10.83
N LEU A 250 4.43 3.72 -11.63
CA LEU A 250 5.23 3.60 -12.83
C LEU A 250 4.36 3.03 -13.96
N ASP A 251 4.09 3.84 -14.96
CA ASP A 251 3.35 3.45 -16.14
C ASP A 251 4.33 3.09 -17.27
N ILE A 252 4.17 1.89 -17.82
CA ILE A 252 4.97 1.38 -18.93
C ILE A 252 4.07 1.08 -20.15
N PRO A 253 4.53 1.35 -21.38
CA PRO A 253 3.77 1.01 -22.59
C PRO A 253 3.82 -0.50 -22.88
N ASN A 254 2.89 -0.99 -23.70
CA ASN A 254 2.85 -2.40 -24.13
C ASN A 254 4.13 -2.87 -24.82
N THR A 255 4.77 -1.97 -25.56
CA THR A 255 6.03 -2.21 -26.29
C THR A 255 7.22 -2.45 -25.36
N ALA A 256 7.11 -2.12 -24.06
CA ALA A 256 8.18 -2.30 -23.09
C ALA A 256 8.27 -3.73 -22.51
N ASP A 257 7.29 -4.59 -22.74
CA ASP A 257 7.20 -5.92 -22.10
C ASP A 257 8.46 -6.79 -22.25
N SER A 258 9.05 -6.83 -23.45
CA SER A 258 10.26 -7.62 -23.72
C SER A 258 11.48 -7.04 -23.01
N ALA A 259 11.64 -5.71 -23.06
CA ALA A 259 12.76 -5.00 -22.43
C ALA A 259 12.71 -5.10 -20.89
N TRP A 260 11.50 -5.14 -20.32
CA TRP A 260 11.28 -5.24 -18.88
C TRP A 260 11.26 -6.68 -18.35
N LYS A 261 11.42 -7.68 -19.23
CA LYS A 261 11.43 -9.10 -18.87
C LYS A 261 10.23 -9.50 -17.99
N ILE A 262 9.05 -8.99 -18.36
CA ILE A 262 7.82 -9.31 -17.63
C ILE A 262 7.48 -10.76 -17.91
N ASP A 263 7.36 -11.57 -16.85
CA ASP A 263 7.02 -12.98 -16.95
C ASP A 263 5.53 -13.21 -17.30
N VAL A 264 5.20 -14.44 -17.70
CA VAL A 264 3.82 -14.84 -18.06
C VAL A 264 2.87 -14.65 -16.87
N LYS A 265 3.33 -14.94 -15.67
CA LYS A 265 2.57 -14.78 -14.42
C LYS A 265 2.44 -13.32 -13.98
N LYS A 266 3.18 -12.40 -14.63
CA LYS A 266 3.25 -10.97 -14.25
C LYS A 266 3.66 -10.77 -12.79
N SER A 267 4.54 -11.63 -12.30
CA SER A 267 5.06 -11.60 -10.92
C SER A 267 6.40 -10.89 -10.80
N THR A 268 7.10 -10.70 -11.92
CA THR A 268 8.40 -10.04 -11.96
C THR A 268 8.46 -8.99 -13.06
N ALA A 269 9.12 -7.87 -12.77
CA ALA A 269 9.50 -6.86 -13.75
C ALA A 269 10.94 -6.43 -13.44
N ARG A 270 11.81 -6.48 -14.46
CA ARG A 270 13.21 -6.05 -14.33
C ARG A 270 13.45 -4.85 -15.23
N PRO A 271 13.71 -3.67 -14.69
CA PRO A 271 13.92 -2.48 -15.50
C PRO A 271 15.18 -2.65 -16.36
N PRO A 272 15.14 -2.20 -17.64
CA PRO A 272 16.31 -2.13 -18.50
C PRO A 272 17.44 -1.31 -17.86
N VAL A 273 18.68 -1.66 -18.18
CA VAL A 273 19.86 -0.99 -17.61
C VAL A 273 19.84 0.52 -17.83
N THR A 274 19.36 0.96 -18.98
CA THR A 274 19.30 2.39 -19.37
C THR A 274 18.38 3.23 -18.50
N VAL A 275 17.32 2.65 -17.91
CA VAL A 275 16.36 3.38 -17.07
C VAL A 275 16.64 3.22 -15.57
N ARG A 276 17.50 2.26 -15.19
CA ARG A 276 17.81 1.99 -13.77
C ARG A 276 18.30 3.23 -13.01
N PRO A 277 19.25 4.06 -13.52
CA PRO A 277 19.71 5.24 -12.80
C PRO A 277 18.57 6.22 -12.50
N TRP A 278 17.68 6.46 -13.46
CA TRP A 278 16.53 7.34 -13.30
C TRP A 278 15.56 6.82 -12.23
N LEU A 279 15.20 5.53 -12.30
CA LEU A 279 14.33 4.90 -11.30
C LEU A 279 14.98 4.85 -9.91
N THR A 280 16.29 4.60 -9.84
CA THR A 280 17.04 4.59 -8.57
C THR A 280 16.97 5.95 -7.90
N LYS A 281 17.20 7.05 -8.66
CA LYS A 281 17.10 8.40 -8.12
C LYS A 281 15.71 8.72 -7.59
N LEU A 282 14.66 8.41 -8.36
CA LEU A 282 13.26 8.61 -7.91
C LEU A 282 12.95 7.83 -6.63
N ALA A 283 13.40 6.57 -6.57
CA ALA A 283 13.19 5.73 -5.41
C ALA A 283 13.97 6.24 -4.18
N GLU A 284 15.21 6.67 -4.36
CA GLU A 284 16.05 7.23 -3.30
C GLU A 284 15.43 8.48 -2.68
N ASP A 285 15.01 9.43 -3.53
CA ASP A 285 14.37 10.66 -3.09
C ASP A 285 13.06 10.37 -2.34
N THR A 286 12.27 9.40 -2.84
CA THR A 286 11.00 8.99 -2.22
C THR A 286 11.23 8.29 -0.89
N ARG A 287 12.21 7.35 -0.82
CA ARG A 287 12.62 6.65 0.41
C ARG A 287 13.11 7.66 1.46
N GLY A 288 13.95 8.60 1.07
CA GLY A 288 14.46 9.63 1.97
C GLY A 288 13.35 10.52 2.55
N ARG A 289 12.35 10.87 1.73
CA ARG A 289 11.17 11.62 2.17
C ARG A 289 10.27 10.78 3.08
N ALA A 290 9.98 9.54 2.70
CA ALA A 290 9.17 8.61 3.50
C ALA A 290 9.79 8.36 4.88
N ARG A 291 11.11 8.16 4.94
CA ARG A 291 11.85 8.01 6.20
C ARG A 291 11.70 9.25 7.10
N ARG A 292 11.73 10.44 6.54
CA ARG A 292 11.51 11.67 7.32
C ARG A 292 10.09 11.72 7.90
N VAL A 293 9.06 11.43 7.07
CA VAL A 293 7.67 11.39 7.56
C VAL A 293 7.49 10.31 8.64
N PHE A 294 8.09 9.15 8.45
CA PHE A 294 8.06 8.05 9.41
C PHE A 294 8.72 8.45 10.74
N ALA A 295 9.91 9.05 10.69
CA ALA A 295 10.69 9.41 11.88
C ALA A 295 10.08 10.59 12.67
N PHE A 296 9.49 11.55 11.97
CA PHE A 296 8.92 12.76 12.57
C PHE A 296 7.40 12.67 12.75
N ARG A 297 6.83 11.46 12.78
CA ARG A 297 5.40 11.19 12.99
C ARG A 297 4.49 11.99 12.05
N GLY A 298 5.00 12.33 10.87
CA GLY A 298 4.24 13.16 9.94
C GLY A 298 3.86 14.50 10.53
N SER A 299 4.60 15.00 11.51
CA SER A 299 4.31 16.29 12.12
C SER A 299 4.02 17.30 11.04
N PRO A 300 2.80 17.74 10.87
CA PRO A 300 2.68 19.12 10.54
C PRO A 300 3.14 19.78 11.82
N THR A 301 4.02 20.58 11.68
CA THR A 301 4.35 21.73 12.47
C THR A 301 3.13 22.61 12.76
N LEU A 302 1.94 22.05 12.75
CA LEU A 302 0.68 22.77 12.91
C LEU A 302 -0.19 21.99 13.90
N GLY A 303 -0.15 22.44 15.15
CA GLY A 303 -1.15 22.10 16.16
C GLY A 303 -2.55 22.59 15.73
N PRO A 304 -3.60 22.28 16.49
CA PRO A 304 -4.94 22.80 16.24
C PRO A 304 -4.88 24.34 16.08
N GLY A 305 -5.35 24.84 14.93
CA GLY A 305 -5.27 26.27 14.61
C GLY A 305 -4.04 26.74 13.82
N GLY A 306 -3.20 25.83 13.29
CA GLY A 306 -2.07 26.19 12.43
C GLY A 306 -0.80 26.65 13.18
N LEU A 307 -0.70 26.38 14.47
CA LEU A 307 0.45 26.75 15.29
C LEU A 307 1.63 25.79 15.03
N LYS A 308 2.76 26.35 14.63
CA LYS A 308 4.01 25.61 14.45
C LYS A 308 4.54 25.13 15.79
N ILE A 309 4.97 23.86 15.90
CA ILE A 309 5.72 23.35 17.05
C ILE A 309 7.09 24.01 16.99
N GLU A 310 7.41 24.80 18.00
CA GLU A 310 8.66 25.56 18.02
C GLU A 310 9.71 24.87 18.92
N GLN A 311 9.30 23.94 19.76
CA GLN A 311 10.16 23.35 20.79
C GLN A 311 9.93 21.84 20.89
N GLU A 312 10.88 21.10 20.31
CA GLU A 312 10.99 19.64 20.44
C GLU A 312 11.82 19.29 21.68
N ALA A 313 11.50 18.18 22.33
CA ALA A 313 12.23 17.70 23.50
C ALA A 313 13.61 17.11 23.13
N TRP A 314 13.73 16.59 21.91
CA TRP A 314 14.96 15.97 21.41
C TRP A 314 15.53 16.77 20.23
N ARG A 315 16.85 16.99 20.27
CA ARG A 315 17.63 17.61 19.20
C ARG A 315 18.51 16.55 18.51
N VAL A 316 18.68 16.67 17.21
CA VAL A 316 19.54 15.79 16.42
C VAL A 316 20.79 16.55 15.98
N ASP A 317 21.94 16.20 16.52
CA ASP A 317 23.24 16.74 16.14
C ASP A 317 23.91 15.83 15.10
N ARG A 318 24.32 16.40 13.97
CA ARG A 318 25.05 15.68 12.91
C ARG A 318 26.55 15.66 13.25
N LEU A 319 27.10 14.48 13.39
CA LEU A 319 28.52 14.22 13.55
C LEU A 319 29.15 13.77 12.22
N LYS A 320 30.49 13.74 12.13
CA LYS A 320 31.20 13.26 10.94
C LYS A 320 30.84 11.80 10.62
N ASP A 321 30.67 10.97 11.64
CA ASP A 321 30.47 9.52 11.52
C ASP A 321 29.06 9.07 11.94
N GLY A 322 28.07 9.99 12.00
CA GLY A 322 26.71 9.62 12.39
C GLY A 322 25.85 10.78 12.89
N VAL A 323 24.89 10.44 13.71
CA VAL A 323 24.00 11.40 14.36
C VAL A 323 23.94 11.11 15.86
N ARG A 324 23.82 12.16 16.65
CA ARG A 324 23.58 12.09 18.09
C ARG A 324 22.23 12.67 18.40
N TYR A 325 21.49 12.01 19.27
CA TYR A 325 20.25 12.50 19.81
C TYR A 325 20.53 13.08 21.20
N CYS A 326 20.20 14.35 21.40
CA CYS A 326 20.37 15.06 22.66
C CYS A 326 19.06 15.68 23.10
N ILE A 327 18.86 15.79 24.42
CA ILE A 327 17.73 16.53 24.97
C ILE A 327 17.99 18.03 24.76
N ASP A 328 17.00 18.76 24.24
CA ASP A 328 17.16 20.20 24.02
C ASP A 328 16.97 20.96 25.33
N GLU A 329 18.06 21.55 25.84
CA GLU A 329 18.01 22.34 27.07
C GLU A 329 17.12 23.59 26.94
N ARG A 330 16.76 24.00 25.70
CA ARG A 330 15.84 25.12 25.46
C ARG A 330 14.36 24.70 25.60
N HIS A 331 14.09 23.40 25.64
CA HIS A 331 12.73 22.91 25.88
C HIS A 331 12.22 23.42 27.24
N PRO A 332 11.00 24.01 27.33
CA PRO A 332 10.52 24.69 28.53
C PRO A 332 10.62 23.88 29.82
N ALA A 333 10.31 22.59 29.75
CA ALA A 333 10.41 21.70 30.90
C ALA A 333 11.84 21.50 31.36
N VAL A 334 12.79 21.38 30.45
CA VAL A 334 14.21 21.18 30.74
C VAL A 334 14.81 22.49 31.29
N ALA A 335 14.54 23.60 30.61
CA ALA A 335 14.99 24.91 31.04
C ALA A 335 14.48 25.26 32.46
N ALA A 336 13.20 25.01 32.75
CA ALA A 336 12.59 25.23 34.04
C ALA A 336 13.34 24.51 35.19
N VAL A 337 13.69 23.22 34.96
CA VAL A 337 14.43 22.44 35.95
C VAL A 337 15.88 22.96 36.10
N ILE A 338 16.59 23.21 35.01
CA ILE A 338 17.97 23.71 35.03
C ILE A 338 18.03 25.05 35.81
N ASP A 339 17.12 25.95 35.51
CA ASP A 339 17.04 27.26 36.15
C ASP A 339 16.65 27.16 37.67
N ALA A 340 15.72 26.26 38.02
CA ALA A 340 15.28 26.10 39.42
C ALA A 340 16.38 25.54 40.35
N VAL A 341 17.27 24.71 39.81
CA VAL A 341 18.32 24.04 40.60
C VAL A 341 19.55 24.94 40.78
N GLY A 342 19.67 26.03 40.06
CA GLY A 342 20.75 27.02 40.22
C GLY A 342 22.16 26.42 40.19
N GLY A 343 22.94 26.51 41.27
CA GLY A 343 24.32 26.01 41.34
C GLY A 343 24.50 24.51 41.07
N ASN A 344 23.44 23.70 41.14
CA ASN A 344 23.48 22.26 40.86
C ASN A 344 23.07 21.89 39.42
N ALA A 345 22.95 22.87 38.49
CA ALA A 345 22.61 22.63 37.10
C ALA A 345 23.53 21.62 36.42
N GLY A 346 24.78 21.49 36.89
CA GLY A 346 25.73 20.48 36.40
C GLY A 346 25.28 19.03 36.64
N LEU A 347 24.61 18.77 37.78
CA LEU A 347 24.08 17.43 38.07
C LEU A 347 22.90 17.06 37.16
N VAL A 348 22.04 18.06 36.86
CA VAL A 348 20.91 17.86 35.95
C VAL A 348 21.44 17.53 34.55
N ARG A 349 22.43 18.29 34.03
CA ARG A 349 23.06 18.01 32.74
C ARG A 349 23.73 16.64 32.70
N ALA A 350 24.40 16.22 33.78
CA ALA A 350 24.99 14.90 33.88
C ALA A 350 23.95 13.80 33.82
N MET A 351 22.83 13.97 34.52
CA MET A 351 21.70 13.05 34.50
C MET A 351 21.08 12.97 33.08
N LEU A 352 20.82 14.10 32.43
CA LEU A 352 20.29 14.12 31.06
C LEU A 352 21.25 13.39 30.11
N ARG A 353 22.57 13.57 30.29
CA ARG A 353 23.58 12.89 29.49
C ARG A 353 23.54 11.38 29.68
N VAL A 354 23.36 10.89 30.88
CA VAL A 354 23.20 9.45 31.14
C VAL A 354 21.94 8.93 30.44
N VAL A 355 20.82 9.64 30.49
CA VAL A 355 19.59 9.27 29.79
C VAL A 355 19.79 9.20 28.28
N GLU A 356 20.48 10.19 27.70
CA GLU A 356 20.79 10.23 26.27
C GLU A 356 21.61 9.02 25.79
N GLU A 357 22.64 8.65 26.56
CA GLU A 357 23.57 7.57 26.19
C GLU A 357 23.02 6.16 26.52
N THR A 358 22.00 6.07 27.35
CA THR A 358 21.43 4.78 27.81
C THR A 358 20.06 4.46 27.19
N VAL A 359 19.59 5.26 26.21
CA VAL A 359 18.33 4.95 25.49
C VAL A 359 18.46 3.56 24.85
N PRO A 360 17.56 2.61 25.15
CA PRO A 360 17.67 1.22 24.70
C PRO A 360 17.25 1.10 23.22
N VAL A 361 17.97 1.79 22.33
CA VAL A 361 17.61 1.92 20.91
C VAL A 361 17.42 0.59 20.22
N GLN A 362 18.30 -0.40 20.50
CA GLN A 362 18.23 -1.72 19.89
C GLN A 362 16.97 -2.46 20.33
N ARG A 363 16.58 -2.35 21.60
CA ARG A 363 15.37 -2.96 22.13
C ARG A 363 14.12 -2.31 21.55
N ILE A 364 14.05 -0.98 21.54
CA ILE A 364 12.96 -0.21 20.95
C ILE A 364 12.79 -0.57 19.47
N TRP A 365 13.90 -0.71 18.75
CA TRP A 365 13.89 -1.10 17.34
C TRP A 365 13.32 -2.51 17.14
N LEU A 366 13.76 -3.48 17.96
CA LEU A 366 13.30 -4.86 17.91
C LEU A 366 11.80 -4.96 18.20
N ASP A 367 11.35 -4.37 19.30
CA ASP A 367 9.95 -4.38 19.74
C ASP A 367 9.03 -3.70 18.67
N THR A 368 9.53 -2.67 18.01
CA THR A 368 8.82 -1.99 16.91
C THR A 368 8.77 -2.86 15.63
N ALA A 369 9.86 -3.56 15.31
CA ALA A 369 9.96 -4.39 14.10
C ALA A 369 9.12 -5.66 14.19
N GLU A 370 8.99 -6.24 15.37
CA GLU A 370 8.21 -7.48 15.59
C GLU A 370 6.70 -7.24 15.71
N ASN A 371 6.25 -5.99 15.83
CA ASN A 371 4.83 -5.59 16.00
C ASN A 371 4.09 -6.26 17.19
N LYS A 372 4.81 -6.94 18.08
CA LYS A 372 4.23 -7.63 19.23
C LYS A 372 4.06 -6.72 20.43
N ASP A 373 5.08 -5.91 20.69
CA ASP A 373 5.17 -5.03 21.86
C ASP A 373 5.60 -3.62 21.44
N THR A 374 4.85 -3.00 20.52
CA THR A 374 5.15 -1.63 20.04
C THR A 374 5.25 -0.70 21.26
N PRO A 375 6.40 -0.02 21.48
CA PRO A 375 6.57 0.88 22.61
C PRO A 375 5.49 1.96 22.62
N ARG A 376 4.75 2.03 23.73
CA ARG A 376 3.74 3.07 23.93
C ARG A 376 4.30 4.17 24.82
N THR A 377 3.98 5.41 24.48
CA THR A 377 4.29 6.54 25.34
C THR A 377 3.11 6.82 26.25
N GLY A 378 3.33 7.22 27.50
CA GLY A 378 2.26 7.62 28.43
C GLY A 378 1.48 8.87 27.98
N PHE A 379 1.90 9.46 26.84
CA PHE A 379 1.28 10.63 26.22
C PHE A 379 0.42 10.24 24.99
N GLU A 380 0.00 8.97 24.86
CA GLU A 380 -0.93 8.49 23.84
C GLU A 380 -2.33 8.31 24.45
N GLY A 381 -3.37 8.76 23.72
CA GLY A 381 -4.76 8.65 24.16
C GLY A 381 -5.25 9.79 25.05
N GLU A 382 -6.18 9.51 25.96
CA GLU A 382 -6.65 10.50 26.95
C GLU A 382 -5.56 10.80 27.98
N PRO A 383 -5.42 12.07 28.44
CA PRO A 383 -4.38 12.44 29.38
C PRO A 383 -4.55 11.70 30.71
N ASN A 384 -3.56 10.92 31.10
CA ASN A 384 -3.51 10.27 32.39
C ASN A 384 -3.04 11.24 33.51
N ALA A 385 -3.10 10.80 34.76
CA ALA A 385 -2.72 11.63 35.91
C ALA A 385 -1.30 12.21 35.80
N ALA A 386 -0.33 11.44 35.29
CA ALA A 386 1.05 11.91 35.13
C ALA A 386 1.16 13.03 34.10
N VAL A 387 0.40 12.95 32.98
CA VAL A 387 0.35 14.00 31.95
C VAL A 387 -0.25 15.29 32.52
N ILE A 388 -1.32 15.16 33.30
CA ILE A 388 -1.99 16.30 33.93
C ILE A 388 -1.05 16.98 34.93
N GLU A 389 -0.37 16.21 35.78
CA GLU A 389 0.61 16.71 36.75
C GLU A 389 1.74 17.49 36.05
N VAL A 390 2.39 16.91 35.04
CA VAL A 390 3.46 17.57 34.32
C VAL A 390 2.97 18.83 33.58
N ALA A 391 1.76 18.79 33.02
CA ALA A 391 1.17 19.97 32.38
C ALA A 391 0.91 21.10 33.39
N SER A 392 0.39 20.76 34.58
CA SER A 392 0.11 21.72 35.64
C SER A 392 1.39 22.37 36.18
N VAL A 393 2.44 21.57 36.44
CA VAL A 393 3.74 22.08 36.93
C VAL A 393 4.33 23.07 35.93
N LEU A 394 4.35 22.74 34.64
CA LEU A 394 4.88 23.61 33.62
C LEU A 394 4.03 24.87 33.42
N PHE A 395 2.73 24.75 33.49
CA PHE A 395 1.83 25.88 33.32
C PHE A 395 2.05 26.89 34.47
N ASN A 396 2.18 26.42 35.74
CA ASN A 396 2.46 27.26 36.86
C ASN A 396 3.85 27.93 36.78
N ASP A 397 4.88 27.20 36.30
CA ASP A 397 6.22 27.79 36.09
C ASP A 397 6.18 28.92 35.04
N LEU A 398 5.43 28.78 33.96
CA LEU A 398 5.27 29.81 32.95
C LEU A 398 4.59 31.07 33.52
N ILE A 399 3.64 30.93 34.42
CA ILE A 399 2.94 32.07 35.07
C ILE A 399 3.80 32.68 36.17
N GLU A 400 4.19 31.87 37.15
CA GLU A 400 4.80 32.37 38.39
C GLU A 400 6.23 32.85 38.21
N ARG A 401 7.01 32.14 37.36
CA ARG A 401 8.43 32.42 37.19
C ARG A 401 8.74 33.22 35.96
N LYS A 402 8.05 32.95 34.80
CA LYS A 402 8.25 33.68 33.57
C LYS A 402 7.30 34.88 33.43
N GLY A 403 6.32 35.04 34.29
CA GLY A 403 5.41 36.18 34.32
C GLY A 403 4.45 36.25 33.14
N LEU A 404 4.18 35.11 32.48
CA LEU A 404 3.26 35.07 31.35
C LEU A 404 1.80 35.15 31.81
N SER A 405 0.95 35.75 31.03
CA SER A 405 -0.49 35.66 31.23
C SER A 405 -0.99 34.23 31.00
N VAL A 406 -2.17 33.89 31.57
CA VAL A 406 -2.81 32.58 31.37
C VAL A 406 -2.95 32.19 29.91
N GLU A 407 -3.34 33.17 29.05
CA GLU A 407 -3.49 32.91 27.60
C GLU A 407 -2.15 32.69 26.91
N GLU A 408 -1.12 33.44 27.25
CA GLU A 408 0.22 33.27 26.69
C GLU A 408 0.85 31.95 27.13
N ALA A 409 0.65 31.56 28.39
CA ALA A 409 1.10 30.26 28.92
C ALA A 409 0.41 29.10 28.19
N ARG A 410 -0.91 29.14 28.02
CA ARG A 410 -1.67 28.16 27.22
C ARG A 410 -1.17 28.07 25.79
N LYS A 411 -0.95 29.20 25.12
CA LYS A 411 -0.43 29.29 23.76
C LYS A 411 0.99 28.73 23.66
N SER A 412 1.85 29.03 24.64
CA SER A 412 3.20 28.48 24.71
C SER A 412 3.19 26.96 24.85
N MET A 413 2.35 26.41 25.75
CA MET A 413 2.23 24.98 25.94
C MET A 413 1.72 24.26 24.69
N LEU A 414 0.77 24.82 23.95
CA LEU A 414 0.30 24.24 22.70
C LEU A 414 1.36 24.21 21.58
N ARG A 415 2.46 24.95 21.74
CA ARG A 415 3.62 24.95 20.83
C ARG A 415 4.76 24.05 21.31
N THR A 416 4.61 23.46 22.49
CA THR A 416 5.62 22.64 23.16
C THR A 416 5.26 21.17 23.11
N GLU A 417 6.20 20.31 22.72
CA GLU A 417 6.02 18.86 22.77
C GLU A 417 6.01 18.38 24.25
N PRO A 418 5.14 17.44 24.64
CA PRO A 418 4.10 16.76 23.87
C PRO A 418 2.69 17.37 23.99
N PHE A 419 2.55 18.57 24.59
CA PHE A 419 1.28 19.15 25.04
C PHE A 419 0.36 19.60 23.89
N GLN A 420 0.87 19.79 22.70
CA GLN A 420 0.06 20.07 21.50
C GLN A 420 -0.99 19.00 21.22
N LYS A 421 -0.79 17.79 21.75
CA LYS A 421 -1.74 16.67 21.61
C LYS A 421 -2.96 16.80 22.53
N PHE A 422 -2.91 17.66 23.54
CA PHE A 422 -3.91 17.76 24.58
C PHE A 422 -4.56 19.16 24.68
N PRO A 423 -5.11 19.71 23.58
CA PRO A 423 -5.67 21.07 23.59
C PRO A 423 -6.79 21.27 24.60
N LYS A 424 -7.62 20.23 24.83
CA LYS A 424 -8.69 20.28 25.81
C LYS A 424 -8.17 20.34 27.27
N LEU A 425 -7.07 19.67 27.57
CA LEU A 425 -6.41 19.74 28.87
C LEU A 425 -5.83 21.14 29.08
N ILE A 426 -5.07 21.63 28.09
CA ILE A 426 -4.43 22.95 28.20
C ILE A 426 -5.44 24.09 28.34
N ALA A 427 -6.61 23.99 27.69
CA ALA A 427 -7.67 24.97 27.82
C ALA A 427 -8.24 25.06 29.25
N LYS A 428 -8.22 23.98 30.02
CA LYS A 428 -8.71 23.95 31.40
C LYS A 428 -7.70 24.41 32.47
N LEU A 429 -6.40 24.51 32.12
CA LEU A 429 -5.38 24.96 33.06
C LEU A 429 -5.59 26.45 33.37
N GLY A 430 -5.60 26.80 34.69
CA GLY A 430 -5.82 28.16 35.14
C GLY A 430 -7.29 28.61 35.19
N GLU A 431 -8.25 27.71 34.94
CA GLU A 431 -9.65 27.94 35.31
C GLU A 431 -9.77 27.56 36.79
N SER A 432 -9.98 28.57 37.66
CA SER A 432 -10.28 28.34 39.08
C SER A 432 -11.57 27.54 39.20
N GLU A 433 -11.59 26.46 39.98
CA GLU A 433 -12.82 25.80 40.41
C GLU A 433 -13.77 26.77 41.15
#